data_bf1187d8c92b2e0804f99d38062f1192
#
_entry.id   bf1187d8c92b2e0804f99d38062f1192
#
_cell.length_a   1.000
_cell.length_b   1.000
_cell.length_c   1.000
_cell.angle_alpha   90.00
_cell.angle_beta   90.00
_cell.angle_gamma   90.00
#
_symmetry.space_group_name_H-M   'P 1'
#
loop_
_entity.id
_entity.type
_entity.pdbx_description
1 polymer ?
#
loop_
_entity_poly.entity_id
_entity_poly.type
_entity_poly.pdbx_seq_one_letter_code
_entity_poly.pdbx_strand_id
1 'polypeptide(L)'
;DLNTTILRNEWGFTGVVMTDWWASINRRGMEPDANDFATMIQAQNDMYMCCPDGSKNMGGDNVIEALQDGRILRAELQRIAMNTNAFKRLVGEPVEVEIINRPKQADDFSIDDVEYINVDRDILIDLTEKASTADTNYVIALDVEHPGEYEVSLRGSSTLEKLAQLPCTLFFNGFPVSNFTFNGTDGKDVVIRKEVKFYGRFNVLRLYVKSNGLDLKDIKFSFEKEF
;
A
#
# COMPACT_ATOMS: atom_id res chain seq x y z
N ASP A 1 7.05 -12.17 1.71
CA ASP A 1 8.30 -12.23 0.92
C ASP A 1 8.13 -12.92 -0.45
N LEU A 2 7.51 -14.13 -0.55
CA LEU A 2 7.43 -14.86 -1.82
C LEU A 2 6.73 -14.07 -2.92
N ASN A 3 5.47 -13.66 -2.70
CA ASN A 3 4.71 -12.97 -3.74
C ASN A 3 5.22 -11.56 -4.01
N THR A 4 5.63 -10.84 -2.97
CA THR A 4 6.07 -9.45 -3.12
C THR A 4 7.51 -9.40 -3.61
N THR A 5 8.46 -9.95 -2.84
CA THR A 5 9.88 -9.78 -3.13
C THR A 5 10.31 -10.59 -4.34
N ILE A 6 10.02 -11.89 -4.35
CA ILE A 6 10.53 -12.78 -5.40
C ILE A 6 9.64 -12.67 -6.65
N LEU A 7 8.35 -13.00 -6.52
CA LEU A 7 7.49 -13.12 -7.70
C LEU A 7 7.27 -11.77 -8.40
N ARG A 8 6.85 -10.73 -7.65
CA ARG A 8 6.54 -9.44 -8.27
C ARG A 8 7.77 -8.57 -8.47
N ASN A 9 8.68 -8.56 -7.48
CA ASN A 9 9.81 -7.64 -7.53
C ASN A 9 10.97 -8.17 -8.36
N GLU A 10 11.42 -9.41 -8.12
CA GLU A 10 12.57 -9.96 -8.85
C GLU A 10 12.20 -10.49 -10.22
N TRP A 11 11.02 -11.13 -10.34
CA TRP A 11 10.58 -11.75 -11.60
C TRP A 11 9.64 -10.87 -12.43
N GLY A 12 9.21 -9.72 -11.90
CA GLY A 12 8.36 -8.77 -12.64
C GLY A 12 6.95 -9.28 -12.95
N PHE A 13 6.41 -10.19 -12.15
CA PHE A 13 5.08 -10.75 -12.40
C PHE A 13 3.97 -9.74 -12.10
N THR A 14 3.17 -9.42 -13.10
CA THR A 14 2.08 -8.43 -13.02
C THR A 14 0.67 -9.04 -13.02
N GLY A 15 0.57 -10.36 -13.05
CA GLY A 15 -0.71 -11.07 -13.07
C GLY A 15 -1.37 -11.23 -11.70
N VAL A 16 -2.46 -11.97 -11.67
CA VAL A 16 -3.21 -12.34 -10.47
C VAL A 16 -2.54 -13.49 -9.74
N VAL A 17 -2.40 -13.37 -8.43
CA VAL A 17 -1.94 -14.45 -7.55
C VAL A 17 -3.14 -15.01 -6.79
N MET A 18 -3.37 -16.30 -6.90
CA MET A 18 -4.43 -17.02 -6.22
C MET A 18 -3.84 -17.97 -5.18
N THR A 19 -4.48 -18.06 -4.01
CA THR A 19 -4.09 -19.07 -3.02
C THR A 19 -4.44 -20.47 -3.51
N ASP A 20 -3.80 -21.47 -2.93
CA ASP A 20 -4.27 -22.84 -3.02
C ASP A 20 -5.46 -23.08 -2.08
N TRP A 21 -6.08 -24.27 -2.17
CA TRP A 21 -7.21 -24.67 -1.31
C TRP A 21 -6.79 -24.69 0.16
N TRP A 22 -7.55 -23.97 1.00
CA TRP A 22 -7.29 -23.85 2.45
C TRP A 22 -5.84 -23.53 2.82
N ALA A 23 -5.14 -22.85 1.92
CA ALA A 23 -3.79 -22.39 2.19
C ALA A 23 -3.78 -21.51 3.45
N SER A 24 -2.91 -21.83 4.38
CA SER A 24 -2.70 -21.03 5.58
C SER A 24 -1.50 -20.11 5.43
N ILE A 25 -1.59 -18.95 6.03
CA ILE A 25 -0.49 -18.00 6.13
C ILE A 25 -0.20 -17.71 7.59
N ASN A 26 1.02 -17.36 7.91
CA ASN A 26 1.36 -16.90 9.25
C ASN A 26 2.15 -15.62 9.24
N ARG A 27 1.87 -14.75 10.20
CA ARG A 27 2.74 -13.63 10.53
C ARG A 27 3.94 -14.16 11.29
N ARG A 28 5.03 -13.43 11.23
CA ARG A 28 6.24 -13.77 11.98
C ARG A 28 5.92 -13.97 13.47
N GLY A 29 6.18 -15.17 13.98
CA GLY A 29 5.95 -15.54 15.38
C GLY A 29 4.52 -15.95 15.73
N MET A 30 3.65 -16.15 14.74
CA MET A 30 2.28 -16.65 14.92
C MET A 30 2.13 -18.04 14.28
N GLU A 31 1.15 -18.80 14.74
CA GLU A 31 0.79 -20.05 14.10
C GLU A 31 0.11 -19.81 12.74
N PRO A 32 0.23 -20.75 11.79
CA PRO A 32 -0.45 -20.67 10.50
C PRO A 32 -1.97 -20.63 10.65
N ASP A 33 -2.61 -19.74 9.91
CA ASP A 33 -4.06 -19.55 9.91
C ASP A 33 -4.59 -19.46 8.46
N ALA A 34 -5.57 -20.28 8.11
CA ALA A 34 -6.24 -20.27 6.82
C ALA A 34 -7.25 -19.11 6.67
N ASN A 35 -7.64 -18.47 7.76
CA ASN A 35 -8.61 -17.39 7.80
C ASN A 35 -7.97 -15.99 7.97
N ASP A 36 -6.65 -15.91 8.08
CA ASP A 36 -5.93 -14.63 8.14
C ASP A 36 -5.78 -14.00 6.74
N PHE A 37 -6.91 -13.65 6.14
CA PHE A 37 -6.94 -13.02 4.83
C PHE A 37 -6.33 -11.62 4.84
N ALA A 38 -6.34 -10.93 5.97
CA ALA A 38 -5.65 -9.66 6.12
C ALA A 38 -4.15 -9.80 5.80
N THR A 39 -3.49 -10.82 6.35
CA THR A 39 -2.08 -11.09 6.04
C THR A 39 -1.89 -11.58 4.60
N MET A 40 -2.84 -12.34 4.05
CA MET A 40 -2.80 -12.74 2.64
C MET A 40 -2.91 -11.52 1.69
N ILE A 41 -3.74 -10.53 2.03
CA ILE A 41 -3.86 -9.25 1.29
C ILE A 41 -2.53 -8.50 1.31
N GLN A 42 -1.91 -8.37 2.48
CA GLN A 42 -0.59 -7.73 2.62
C GLN A 42 0.49 -8.48 1.84
N ALA A 43 0.41 -9.82 1.80
CA ALA A 43 1.32 -10.67 1.03
C ALA A 43 1.03 -10.65 -0.49
N GLN A 44 0.10 -9.81 -0.94
CA GLN A 44 -0.26 -9.63 -2.35
C GLN A 44 -0.86 -10.88 -3.02
N ASN A 45 -1.67 -11.64 -2.29
CA ASN A 45 -2.62 -12.54 -2.92
C ASN A 45 -3.83 -11.72 -3.38
N ASP A 46 -4.31 -11.99 -4.59
CA ASP A 46 -5.43 -11.26 -5.20
C ASP A 46 -6.74 -12.05 -5.14
N MET A 47 -6.66 -13.37 -5.06
CA MET A 47 -7.83 -14.26 -5.02
C MET A 47 -7.60 -15.38 -4.01
N TYR A 48 -8.70 -15.85 -3.41
CA TYR A 48 -8.69 -16.91 -2.41
C TYR A 48 -9.55 -18.08 -2.86
N MET A 49 -8.98 -19.28 -2.79
CA MET A 49 -9.72 -20.51 -3.10
C MET A 49 -10.67 -20.87 -1.96
N CYS A 50 -11.75 -21.59 -2.31
CA CYS A 50 -12.76 -22.12 -1.39
C CYS A 50 -13.71 -21.09 -0.78
N CYS A 51 -14.24 -20.20 -1.59
CA CYS A 51 -15.42 -19.44 -1.21
C CYS A 51 -16.60 -19.86 -2.10
N PRO A 52 -17.43 -20.85 -1.70
CA PRO A 52 -18.56 -21.32 -2.52
C PRO A 52 -19.69 -20.30 -2.62
N ASP A 53 -19.75 -19.35 -1.71
CA ASP A 53 -20.73 -18.26 -1.71
C ASP A 53 -20.03 -16.93 -1.33
N GLY A 54 -19.61 -16.17 -2.34
CA GLY A 54 -18.94 -14.86 -2.17
C GLY A 54 -19.83 -13.77 -1.58
N SER A 55 -21.13 -14.02 -1.38
CA SER A 55 -22.03 -13.09 -0.69
C SER A 55 -21.98 -13.19 0.83
N LYS A 56 -21.29 -14.18 1.35
CA LYS A 56 -21.18 -14.48 2.78
C LYS A 56 -19.73 -14.68 3.17
N ASN A 57 -19.40 -14.31 4.39
CA ASN A 57 -18.10 -14.63 4.99
C ASN A 57 -18.14 -16.06 5.54
N MET A 58 -18.14 -17.06 4.66
CA MET A 58 -18.24 -18.47 5.04
C MET A 58 -16.97 -18.99 5.72
N GLY A 59 -15.83 -18.39 5.47
CA GLY A 59 -14.55 -18.78 6.07
C GLY A 59 -14.30 -18.13 7.43
N GLY A 60 -15.13 -17.15 7.83
CA GLY A 60 -14.88 -16.40 9.06
C GLY A 60 -13.58 -15.60 8.98
N ASP A 61 -13.27 -15.04 7.79
CA ASP A 61 -12.05 -14.27 7.59
C ASP A 61 -12.02 -12.98 8.44
N ASN A 62 -10.85 -12.43 8.59
CA ASN A 62 -10.58 -11.27 9.45
C ASN A 62 -10.49 -9.93 8.70
N VAL A 63 -10.96 -9.85 7.45
CA VAL A 63 -10.75 -8.66 6.60
C VAL A 63 -11.44 -7.42 7.16
N ILE A 64 -12.71 -7.56 7.58
CA ILE A 64 -13.48 -6.42 8.12
C ILE A 64 -12.83 -5.90 9.40
N GLU A 65 -12.48 -6.80 10.32
CA GLU A 65 -11.78 -6.44 11.56
C GLU A 65 -10.45 -5.74 11.28
N ALA A 66 -9.68 -6.29 10.33
CA ALA A 66 -8.39 -5.74 9.95
C ALA A 66 -8.46 -4.35 9.28
N LEU A 67 -9.57 -4.06 8.59
CA LEU A 67 -9.84 -2.71 8.08
C LEU A 67 -10.17 -1.75 9.22
N GLN A 68 -10.95 -2.20 10.21
CA GLN A 68 -11.37 -1.37 11.35
C GLN A 68 -10.19 -0.98 12.23
N ASP A 69 -9.30 -1.92 12.50
CA ASP A 69 -8.12 -1.71 13.35
C ASP A 69 -6.89 -1.18 12.58
N GLY A 70 -7.03 -0.97 11.27
CA GLY A 70 -5.98 -0.40 10.43
C GLY A 70 -4.83 -1.34 10.08
N ARG A 71 -4.98 -2.66 10.33
CA ARG A 71 -3.98 -3.65 9.90
C ARG A 71 -3.85 -3.71 8.39
N ILE A 72 -4.96 -3.56 7.66
CA ILE A 72 -4.98 -3.39 6.22
C ILE A 72 -5.65 -2.08 5.84
N LEU A 73 -5.37 -1.61 4.64
CA LEU A 73 -5.91 -0.38 4.10
C LEU A 73 -6.91 -0.68 2.98
N ARG A 74 -7.94 0.16 2.83
CA ARG A 74 -8.87 0.06 1.70
C ARG A 74 -8.13 0.08 0.36
N ALA A 75 -7.08 0.87 0.24
CA ALA A 75 -6.24 0.94 -0.94
C ALA A 75 -5.61 -0.42 -1.32
N GLU A 76 -5.33 -1.30 -0.35
CA GLU A 76 -4.82 -2.65 -0.63
C GLU A 76 -5.90 -3.54 -1.26
N LEU A 77 -7.16 -3.39 -0.83
CA LEU A 77 -8.31 -4.06 -1.46
C LEU A 77 -8.57 -3.50 -2.87
N GLN A 78 -8.46 -2.18 -3.06
CA GLN A 78 -8.56 -1.56 -4.37
C GLN A 78 -7.47 -2.08 -5.33
N ARG A 79 -6.23 -2.23 -4.86
CA ARG A 79 -5.15 -2.86 -5.64
C ARG A 79 -5.54 -4.26 -6.12
N ILE A 80 -6.09 -5.10 -5.25
CA ILE A 80 -6.58 -6.44 -5.60
C ILE A 80 -7.64 -6.36 -6.71
N ALA A 81 -8.62 -5.48 -6.53
CA ALA A 81 -9.67 -5.28 -7.53
C ALA A 81 -9.10 -4.82 -8.88
N MET A 82 -8.12 -3.92 -8.87
CA MET A 82 -7.47 -3.43 -10.08
C MET A 82 -6.65 -4.51 -10.78
N ASN A 83 -5.86 -5.31 -10.04
CA ASN A 83 -5.11 -6.45 -10.60
C ASN A 83 -6.06 -7.46 -11.25
N THR A 84 -7.15 -7.80 -10.56
CA THR A 84 -8.16 -8.73 -11.06
C THR A 84 -8.85 -8.19 -12.31
N ASN A 85 -9.20 -6.91 -12.34
CA ASN A 85 -9.82 -6.27 -13.50
C ASN A 85 -8.83 -6.15 -14.69
N ALA A 86 -7.56 -5.85 -14.43
CA ALA A 86 -6.53 -5.84 -15.47
C ALA A 86 -6.37 -7.23 -16.09
N PHE A 87 -6.34 -8.28 -15.27
CA PHE A 87 -6.30 -9.67 -15.74
C PHE A 87 -7.54 -10.04 -16.58
N LYS A 88 -8.74 -9.67 -16.13
CA LYS A 88 -9.98 -9.90 -16.90
C LYS A 88 -9.93 -9.27 -18.30
N ARG A 89 -9.39 -8.06 -18.41
CA ARG A 89 -9.21 -7.40 -19.72
C ARG A 89 -8.22 -8.13 -20.63
N LEU A 90 -7.25 -8.82 -20.07
CA LEU A 90 -6.22 -9.54 -20.82
C LEU A 90 -6.72 -10.88 -21.35
N VAL A 91 -7.59 -11.58 -20.62
CA VAL A 91 -7.96 -12.97 -20.90
C VAL A 91 -9.33 -13.16 -21.57
N GLY A 92 -10.14 -12.12 -21.73
CA GLY A 92 -11.41 -12.36 -22.34
C GLY A 92 -12.39 -11.22 -22.51
N GLU A 93 -13.54 -11.56 -23.06
CA GLU A 93 -14.61 -10.62 -23.36
C GLU A 93 -15.08 -9.88 -22.09
N PRO A 94 -15.49 -8.61 -22.23
CA PRO A 94 -16.07 -7.89 -21.10
C PRO A 94 -17.33 -8.63 -20.67
N VAL A 95 -17.27 -9.30 -19.53
CA VAL A 95 -18.46 -9.76 -18.85
C VAL A 95 -19.22 -8.50 -18.45
N GLU A 96 -20.44 -8.30 -18.97
CA GLU A 96 -21.35 -7.29 -18.44
C GLU A 96 -21.56 -7.62 -16.96
N VAL A 97 -20.85 -6.91 -16.10
CA VAL A 97 -21.08 -7.00 -14.67
C VAL A 97 -22.32 -6.16 -14.41
N GLU A 98 -23.44 -6.81 -14.19
CA GLU A 98 -24.61 -6.16 -13.62
C GLU A 98 -24.15 -5.58 -12.26
N ILE A 99 -24.04 -4.27 -12.19
CA ILE A 99 -23.73 -3.58 -10.93
C ILE A 99 -24.97 -3.79 -10.05
N ILE A 100 -24.94 -4.82 -9.23
CA ILE A 100 -25.95 -5.02 -8.20
C ILE A 100 -25.74 -3.86 -7.23
N ASN A 101 -26.56 -2.82 -7.36
CA ASN A 101 -26.70 -1.78 -6.36
C ASN A 101 -27.21 -2.44 -5.07
N ARG A 102 -26.28 -2.98 -4.26
CA ARG A 102 -26.64 -3.39 -2.91
C ARG A 102 -27.01 -2.12 -2.16
N PRO A 103 -28.17 -2.09 -1.47
CA PRO A 103 -28.45 -1.00 -0.56
C PRO A 103 -27.29 -0.92 0.42
N LYS A 104 -26.72 0.28 0.61
CA LYS A 104 -25.69 0.53 1.61
C LYS A 104 -26.22 0.02 2.94
N GLN A 105 -25.57 -0.99 3.52
CA GLN A 105 -25.88 -1.39 4.88
C GLN A 105 -25.36 -0.28 5.81
N ALA A 106 -26.07 -0.04 6.92
CA ALA A 106 -25.73 1.04 7.87
C ALA A 106 -24.33 0.93 8.48
N ASP A 107 -23.68 -0.22 8.30
CA ASP A 107 -22.32 -0.51 8.75
C ASP A 107 -21.25 -0.38 7.64
N ASP A 108 -21.60 0.17 6.48
CA ASP A 108 -20.63 0.51 5.45
C ASP A 108 -19.69 1.59 6.01
N PHE A 109 -18.52 1.16 6.45
CA PHE A 109 -17.47 2.06 6.91
C PHE A 109 -17.18 3.07 5.81
N SER A 110 -17.41 4.34 6.12
CA SER A 110 -16.96 5.46 5.29
C SER A 110 -15.46 5.63 5.44
N ILE A 111 -14.70 4.64 4.99
CA ILE A 111 -13.31 4.87 4.66
C ILE A 111 -13.35 5.51 3.29
N ASP A 112 -12.93 6.76 3.21
CA ASP A 112 -12.89 7.50 1.96
C ASP A 112 -12.17 6.67 0.90
N ASP A 113 -12.72 6.62 -0.30
CA ASP A 113 -12.08 5.92 -1.41
C ASP A 113 -10.73 6.56 -1.67
N VAL A 114 -9.68 5.75 -1.69
CA VAL A 114 -8.35 6.24 -2.04
C VAL A 114 -8.28 6.32 -3.55
N GLU A 115 -8.14 7.53 -4.06
CA GLU A 115 -7.95 7.78 -5.48
C GLU A 115 -6.51 7.39 -5.88
N TYR A 116 -6.37 6.61 -6.95
CA TYR A 116 -5.07 6.32 -7.53
C TYR A 116 -4.60 7.51 -8.36
N ILE A 117 -3.45 8.05 -7.97
CA ILE A 117 -2.80 9.14 -8.67
C ILE A 117 -1.97 8.56 -9.81
N ASN A 118 -2.25 9.00 -11.03
CA ASN A 118 -1.47 8.59 -12.20
C ASN A 118 -0.07 9.21 -12.15
N VAL A 119 0.94 8.37 -12.42
CA VAL A 119 2.36 8.75 -12.44
C VAL A 119 2.95 8.29 -13.77
N ASP A 120 3.14 9.23 -14.68
CA ASP A 120 3.91 8.97 -15.89
C ASP A 120 5.40 8.71 -15.54
N ARG A 121 6.12 9.73 -15.10
CA ARG A 121 7.53 9.60 -14.69
C ARG A 121 7.83 10.22 -13.34
N ASP A 122 7.38 11.44 -13.14
CA ASP A 122 7.63 12.21 -11.92
C ASP A 122 6.32 12.60 -11.26
N ILE A 123 6.29 12.59 -9.93
CA ILE A 123 5.17 13.13 -9.16
C ILE A 123 5.66 13.78 -7.87
N LEU A 124 5.05 14.92 -7.53
CA LEU A 124 5.19 15.59 -6.25
C LEU A 124 3.85 15.54 -5.51
N ILE A 125 3.86 15.07 -4.29
CA ILE A 125 2.67 14.93 -3.45
C ILE A 125 2.84 15.81 -2.23
N ASP A 126 1.88 16.72 -2.03
CA ASP A 126 1.82 17.60 -0.86
C ASP A 126 1.39 16.78 0.37
N LEU A 127 2.10 16.95 1.47
CA LEU A 127 1.82 16.29 2.75
C LEU A 127 1.33 17.28 3.81
N THR A 128 1.18 18.56 3.48
CA THR A 128 0.86 19.62 4.45
C THR A 128 -0.58 19.60 4.94
N GLU A 129 -1.49 18.92 4.23
CA GLU A 129 -2.90 18.82 4.61
C GLU A 129 -3.10 18.08 5.93
N LYS A 130 -2.14 17.26 6.34
CA LYS A 130 -2.20 16.46 7.57
C LYS A 130 -0.99 16.75 8.46
N ALA A 131 -1.23 16.99 9.73
CA ALA A 131 -0.15 17.20 10.68
C ALA A 131 0.72 15.94 10.86
N SER A 132 2.04 16.11 10.83
CA SER A 132 3.02 15.03 10.99
C SER A 132 3.29 14.73 12.47
N THR A 133 2.28 14.24 13.18
CA THR A 133 2.40 13.83 14.59
C THR A 133 2.81 12.36 14.71
N ALA A 134 3.15 11.94 15.93
CA ALA A 134 3.42 10.53 16.21
C ALA A 134 2.25 9.64 15.75
N ASP A 135 2.58 8.49 15.20
CA ASP A 135 1.65 7.48 14.66
C ASP A 135 0.82 7.95 13.45
N THR A 136 1.16 9.09 12.84
CA THR A 136 0.53 9.55 11.61
C THR A 136 0.93 8.65 10.43
N ASN A 137 -0.09 8.26 9.65
CA ASN A 137 0.08 7.57 8.38
C ASN A 137 -0.43 8.44 7.23
N TYR A 138 0.43 8.68 6.25
CA TYR A 138 0.04 9.20 4.94
C TYR A 138 -0.14 8.01 4.01
N VAL A 139 -1.33 7.84 3.46
CA VAL A 139 -1.66 6.77 2.53
C VAL A 139 -1.78 7.36 1.14
N ILE A 140 -1.02 6.84 0.21
CA ILE A 140 -0.91 7.32 -1.16
C ILE A 140 -1.04 6.11 -2.07
N ALA A 141 -1.98 6.16 -3.02
CA ALA A 141 -2.14 5.12 -4.03
C ALA A 141 -1.67 5.65 -5.39
N LEU A 142 -0.75 4.93 -6.02
CA LEU A 142 -0.13 5.32 -7.28
C LEU A 142 -0.44 4.33 -8.39
N ASP A 143 -0.85 4.86 -9.56
CA ASP A 143 -0.89 4.15 -10.84
C ASP A 143 0.35 4.55 -11.64
N VAL A 144 1.41 3.73 -11.58
CA VAL A 144 2.73 4.01 -12.15
C VAL A 144 2.79 3.45 -13.57
N GLU A 145 2.88 4.34 -14.57
CA GLU A 145 2.89 3.93 -15.99
C GLU A 145 4.20 3.26 -16.41
N HIS A 146 5.31 3.67 -15.81
CA HIS A 146 6.66 3.14 -16.10
C HIS A 146 7.26 2.48 -14.86
N PRO A 147 6.97 1.19 -14.58
CA PRO A 147 7.64 0.45 -13.53
C PRO A 147 9.16 0.47 -13.71
N GLY A 148 9.90 0.70 -12.61
CA GLY A 148 11.33 0.90 -12.70
C GLY A 148 11.97 1.39 -11.41
N GLU A 149 13.16 1.94 -11.52
CA GLU A 149 13.88 2.57 -10.41
C GLU A 149 13.52 4.06 -10.34
N TYR A 150 13.27 4.52 -9.12
CA TYR A 150 12.89 5.90 -8.82
C TYR A 150 13.73 6.46 -7.69
N GLU A 151 14.13 7.73 -7.78
CA GLU A 151 14.54 8.48 -6.61
C GLU A 151 13.29 8.94 -5.86
N VAL A 152 13.20 8.66 -4.57
CA VAL A 152 12.21 9.27 -3.67
C VAL A 152 12.89 10.32 -2.81
N SER A 153 12.37 11.54 -2.84
CA SER A 153 12.81 12.64 -1.99
C SER A 153 11.70 13.08 -1.05
N LEU A 154 11.99 13.07 0.25
CA LEU A 154 11.10 13.49 1.30
C LEU A 154 11.59 14.81 1.89
N ARG A 155 10.76 15.86 1.84
CA ARG A 155 11.07 17.19 2.37
C ARG A 155 10.33 17.42 3.67
N GLY A 156 11.05 17.94 4.66
CA GLY A 156 10.49 18.29 5.95
C GLY A 156 11.43 19.11 6.79
N SER A 157 10.95 19.59 7.93
CA SER A 157 11.68 20.40 8.88
C SER A 157 11.39 19.98 10.33
N SER A 158 12.25 20.38 11.26
CA SER A 158 12.03 20.19 12.69
C SER A 158 12.66 21.32 13.49
N THR A 159 11.97 21.76 14.52
CA THR A 159 12.46 22.75 15.50
C THR A 159 13.13 22.08 16.72
N LEU A 160 13.20 20.76 16.74
CA LEU A 160 13.87 20.03 17.80
C LEU A 160 15.39 20.20 17.75
N GLU A 161 16.08 19.76 18.81
CA GLU A 161 17.53 19.82 18.89
C GLU A 161 18.22 19.00 17.78
N LYS A 162 19.44 19.42 17.41
CA LYS A 162 20.23 18.81 16.33
C LYS A 162 20.41 17.30 16.43
N LEU A 163 20.42 16.75 17.62
CA LEU A 163 20.61 15.32 17.88
C LEU A 163 19.29 14.54 17.94
N ALA A 164 18.16 15.21 17.83
CA ALA A 164 16.87 14.53 17.72
C ALA A 164 16.87 13.60 16.50
N GLN A 165 16.28 12.42 16.65
CA GLN A 165 16.08 11.47 15.56
C GLN A 165 14.61 11.28 15.33
N LEU A 166 14.16 11.63 14.15
CA LEU A 166 12.76 11.66 13.74
C LEU A 166 12.55 10.71 12.55
N PRO A 167 12.40 9.42 12.83
CA PRO A 167 12.28 8.43 11.77
C PRO A 167 10.89 8.44 11.15
N CYS A 168 10.88 8.33 9.80
CA CYS A 168 9.72 8.00 9.00
C CYS A 168 10.01 6.73 8.22
N THR A 169 9.06 5.82 8.16
CA THR A 169 9.19 4.59 7.39
C THR A 169 8.23 4.62 6.20
N LEU A 170 8.78 4.43 5.03
CA LEU A 170 8.00 4.25 3.81
C LEU A 170 7.74 2.76 3.59
N PHE A 171 6.47 2.43 3.44
CA PHE A 171 6.00 1.09 3.11
C PHE A 171 5.43 1.11 1.69
N PHE A 172 5.72 0.06 0.92
CA PHE A 172 5.05 -0.22 -0.34
C PHE A 172 4.25 -1.50 -0.19
N ASN A 173 2.96 -1.44 -0.49
CA ASN A 173 2.07 -2.61 -0.42
C ASN A 173 2.21 -3.39 0.90
N GLY A 174 2.36 -2.67 2.02
CA GLY A 174 2.49 -3.23 3.36
C GLY A 174 3.91 -3.59 3.81
N PHE A 175 4.92 -3.53 2.92
CA PHE A 175 6.31 -3.86 3.25
C PHE A 175 7.17 -2.61 3.43
N PRO A 176 8.01 -2.53 4.48
CA PRO A 176 8.92 -1.42 4.66
C PRO A 176 10.01 -1.47 3.59
N VAL A 177 10.13 -0.40 2.80
CA VAL A 177 11.10 -0.30 1.71
C VAL A 177 12.19 0.72 2.00
N SER A 178 11.92 1.74 2.80
CA SER A 178 12.92 2.76 3.12
C SER A 178 12.62 3.46 4.44
N ASN A 179 13.69 3.88 5.11
CA ASN A 179 13.61 4.71 6.31
C ASN A 179 14.25 6.08 6.03
N PHE A 180 13.52 7.14 6.37
CA PHE A 180 14.01 8.52 6.35
C PHE A 180 14.16 8.96 7.80
N THR A 181 15.36 9.37 8.20
CA THR A 181 15.60 9.89 9.54
C THR A 181 15.99 11.35 9.45
N PHE A 182 15.09 12.22 9.90
CA PHE A 182 15.39 13.63 10.06
C PHE A 182 16.07 13.88 11.41
N ASN A 183 16.90 14.90 11.44
CA ASN A 183 17.42 15.45 12.68
C ASN A 183 16.74 16.80 12.95
N GLY A 184 17.05 17.47 14.05
CA GLY A 184 16.65 18.87 14.21
C GLY A 184 17.29 19.75 13.13
N THR A 185 16.48 20.58 12.46
CA THR A 185 16.89 21.37 11.28
C THR A 185 16.87 22.87 11.53
N ASP A 186 16.71 23.30 12.78
CA ASP A 186 16.48 24.71 13.15
C ASP A 186 15.25 25.31 12.41
N GLY A 187 14.23 24.51 12.15
CA GLY A 187 13.02 24.92 11.43
C GLY A 187 13.22 25.11 9.91
N LYS A 188 14.38 24.76 9.37
CA LYS A 188 14.66 24.87 7.93
C LYS A 188 14.29 23.56 7.23
N ASP A 189 13.74 23.69 6.04
CA ASP A 189 13.44 22.52 5.21
C ASP A 189 14.72 21.82 4.78
N VAL A 190 14.71 20.51 4.93
CA VAL A 190 15.76 19.61 4.40
C VAL A 190 15.11 18.53 3.56
N VAL A 191 15.87 17.99 2.62
CA VAL A 191 15.42 16.91 1.72
C VAL A 191 16.28 15.68 1.94
N ILE A 192 15.65 14.56 2.22
CA ILE A 192 16.31 13.25 2.28
C ILE A 192 15.92 12.46 1.04
N ARG A 193 16.92 11.89 0.36
CA ARG A 193 16.74 11.12 -0.88
C ARG A 193 17.07 9.66 -0.64
N LYS A 194 16.29 8.79 -1.28
CA LYS A 194 16.47 7.35 -1.29
C LYS A 194 16.09 6.79 -2.66
N GLU A 195 16.63 5.63 -2.98
CA GLU A 195 16.20 4.87 -4.15
C GLU A 195 15.10 3.90 -3.75
N VAL A 196 14.09 3.76 -4.62
CA VAL A 196 13.00 2.80 -4.47
C VAL A 196 12.70 2.17 -5.82
N LYS A 197 11.99 1.04 -5.80
CA LYS A 197 11.63 0.31 -7.02
C LYS A 197 10.13 0.08 -7.08
N PHE A 198 9.51 0.54 -8.15
CA PHE A 198 8.13 0.20 -8.48
C PHE A 198 8.13 -0.96 -9.47
N TYR A 199 7.79 -2.15 -9.00
CA TYR A 199 7.80 -3.36 -9.82
C TYR A 199 6.49 -3.61 -10.56
N GLY A 200 5.45 -2.92 -10.20
CA GLY A 200 4.13 -3.03 -10.79
C GLY A 200 3.46 -1.66 -10.94
N ARG A 201 2.40 -1.66 -11.70
CA ARG A 201 1.63 -0.45 -12.01
C ARG A 201 0.94 0.13 -10.78
N PHE A 202 0.25 -0.71 -10.00
CA PHE A 202 -0.58 -0.25 -8.89
C PHE A 202 0.12 -0.44 -7.55
N ASN A 203 0.40 0.66 -6.88
CA ASN A 203 1.14 0.67 -5.63
C ASN A 203 0.39 1.45 -4.56
N VAL A 204 0.30 0.87 -3.38
CA VAL A 204 -0.18 1.55 -2.17
C VAL A 204 1.00 1.84 -1.29
N LEU A 205 1.25 3.11 -1.07
CA LEU A 205 2.30 3.60 -0.20
C LEU A 205 1.73 4.06 1.12
N ARG A 206 2.47 3.80 2.17
CA ARG A 206 2.20 4.33 3.49
C ARG A 206 3.48 4.94 4.05
N LEU A 207 3.46 6.24 4.29
CA LEU A 207 4.54 6.91 5.01
C LEU A 207 4.11 7.04 6.48
N TYR A 208 4.80 6.33 7.36
CA TYR A 208 4.54 6.30 8.79
C TYR A 208 5.50 7.21 9.53
N VAL A 209 4.96 8.15 10.31
CA VAL A 209 5.70 9.07 11.17
C VAL A 209 5.70 8.50 12.59
N LYS A 210 6.87 8.19 13.12
CA LYS A 210 6.97 7.52 14.42
C LYS A 210 6.92 8.47 15.62
N SER A 211 7.32 9.73 15.47
CA SER A 211 7.49 10.65 16.59
C SER A 211 7.00 12.07 16.26
N ASN A 212 6.64 12.81 17.31
CA ASN A 212 6.31 14.23 17.20
C ASN A 212 7.54 15.07 16.86
N GLY A 213 7.31 16.27 16.32
CA GLY A 213 8.33 17.30 16.10
C GLY A 213 8.90 17.33 14.68
N LEU A 214 8.37 16.50 13.79
CA LEU A 214 8.63 16.57 12.36
C LEU A 214 7.47 17.29 11.66
N ASP A 215 7.80 18.17 10.71
CA ASP A 215 6.87 18.87 9.85
C ASP A 215 7.18 18.51 8.39
N LEU A 216 6.44 17.54 7.86
CA LEU A 216 6.59 17.07 6.49
C LEU A 216 5.92 18.04 5.53
N LYS A 217 6.57 18.30 4.39
CA LYS A 217 6.10 19.22 3.35
C LYS A 217 5.59 18.46 2.13
N ASP A 218 6.43 17.64 1.56
CA ASP A 218 6.10 16.86 0.36
C ASP A 218 6.97 15.61 0.25
N ILE A 219 6.49 14.70 -0.61
CA ILE A 219 7.23 13.56 -1.10
C ILE A 219 7.23 13.59 -2.63
N LYS A 220 8.40 13.47 -3.24
CA LYS A 220 8.57 13.42 -4.68
C LYS A 220 9.12 12.07 -5.11
N PHE A 221 8.56 11.50 -6.16
CA PHE A 221 9.11 10.36 -6.89
C PHE A 221 9.57 10.84 -8.25
N SER A 222 10.82 10.54 -8.60
CA SER A 222 11.42 10.88 -9.89
C SER A 222 11.94 9.62 -10.55
N PHE A 223 11.46 9.37 -11.77
CA PHE A 223 11.84 8.20 -12.55
C PHE A 223 13.32 8.28 -12.95
N GLU A 224 14.04 7.19 -12.81
CA GLU A 224 15.44 7.08 -13.22
C GLU A 224 15.62 6.17 -14.43
N LYS A 225 15.10 4.95 -14.35
CA LYS A 225 15.20 3.97 -15.45
C LYS A 225 14.19 2.82 -15.31
N GLU A 226 13.86 2.22 -16.43
CA GLU A 226 13.13 0.95 -16.50
C GLU A 226 14.01 -0.24 -16.07
N PHE A 227 13.36 -1.36 -15.75
CA PHE A 227 14.06 -2.61 -15.43
C PHE A 227 14.64 -3.28 -16.67
#